data_0474ceb5fdfb0eea6f9611bd6d7d0db0
#
_entry.id   0474ceb5fdfb0eea6f9611bd6d7d0db0
#
_cell.length_a   1.000
_cell.length_b   1.000
_cell.length_c   1.000
_cell.angle_alpha   90.00
_cell.angle_beta   90.00
_cell.angle_gamma   90.00
#
_symmetry.space_group_name_H-M   'P 1'
#
loop_
_entity.id
_entity.type
_entity.pdbx_description
1 polymer ?
#
loop_
_entity_poly.entity_id
_entity_poly.type
_entity_poly.pdbx_seq_one_letter_code
_entity_poly.pdbx_strand_id
1 'polypeptide(L)'
;MLNTCVRARECFLGYYISYFIYISYILITLNYIYSLNFKVRDYECDLQGIVNNANYQHYTEHTRHEFLRSRGVSFAELHERGIDAVVARMQLNFKTPLRSGEEFVSKLALKKEGIKYVFIQDIYRLPDNKPAFKSTVEAVCLINGKLSDCEELNQVFFAEE
;
A
#
# COMPACT_ATOMS: atom_id res chain seq x y z
N MET A 1 3.84 46.48 31.68
CA MET A 1 4.77 45.80 30.75
C MET A 1 4.93 44.29 30.98
N LEU A 2 4.03 43.63 31.67
CA LEU A 2 4.15 42.15 31.99
C LEU A 2 3.20 41.22 31.16
N ASN A 3 2.26 41.80 30.39
CA ASN A 3 1.25 41.01 29.68
C ASN A 3 1.59 40.59 28.24
N THR A 4 2.67 41.09 27.67
CA THR A 4 3.09 40.77 26.28
C THR A 4 3.96 39.49 26.21
N CYS A 5 4.65 39.12 27.29
CA CYS A 5 5.56 38.00 27.31
C CYS A 5 4.86 36.64 27.50
N VAL A 6 3.69 36.60 28.16
CA VAL A 6 2.91 35.38 28.40
C VAL A 6 2.22 34.92 27.12
N ARG A 7 1.66 35.84 26.31
CA ARG A 7 1.01 35.51 25.03
C ARG A 7 1.97 34.94 23.98
N ALA A 8 3.24 35.36 23.97
CA ALA A 8 4.24 34.82 23.06
C ALA A 8 4.64 33.36 23.41
N ARG A 9 4.67 33.02 24.70
CA ARG A 9 4.98 31.62 25.12
C ARG A 9 3.85 30.65 24.82
N GLU A 10 2.61 31.05 24.93
CA GLU A 10 1.46 30.19 24.59
C GLU A 10 1.35 29.95 23.06
N CYS A 11 1.66 30.95 22.24
CA CYS A 11 1.73 30.78 20.77
C CYS A 11 2.85 29.81 20.35
N PHE A 12 4.03 29.90 20.97
CA PHE A 12 5.15 29.00 20.66
C PHE A 12 4.85 27.56 21.08
N LEU A 13 4.24 27.36 22.25
CA LEU A 13 3.86 26.02 22.72
C LEU A 13 2.81 25.38 21.81
N GLY A 14 1.82 26.13 21.33
CA GLY A 14 0.81 25.67 20.39
C GLY A 14 1.40 25.25 19.04
N TYR A 15 2.38 25.97 18.51
CA TYR A 15 3.11 25.61 17.29
C TYR A 15 3.98 24.35 17.49
N TYR A 16 4.64 24.18 18.63
CA TYR A 16 5.43 22.99 18.94
C TYR A 16 4.57 21.75 19.09
N ILE A 17 3.42 21.85 19.76
CA ILE A 17 2.48 20.74 19.93
C ILE A 17 1.85 20.37 18.59
N SER A 18 1.45 21.32 17.77
CA SER A 18 0.93 21.08 16.42
C SER A 18 1.99 20.46 15.50
N TYR A 19 3.24 20.91 15.58
CA TYR A 19 4.36 20.37 14.82
C TYR A 19 4.76 18.95 15.30
N PHE A 20 4.71 18.68 16.60
CA PHE A 20 4.93 17.33 17.17
C PHE A 20 3.81 16.36 16.81
N ILE A 21 2.56 16.82 16.83
CA ILE A 21 1.40 16.03 16.37
C ILE A 21 1.50 15.79 14.85
N TYR A 22 1.91 16.78 14.08
CA TYR A 22 2.13 16.66 12.65
C TYR A 22 3.30 15.73 12.33
N ILE A 23 4.40 15.78 13.07
CA ILE A 23 5.53 14.85 12.94
C ILE A 23 5.17 13.45 13.44
N SER A 24 4.43 13.30 14.53
CA SER A 24 3.93 11.98 14.95
C SER A 24 2.88 11.42 13.99
N TYR A 25 2.13 12.27 13.31
CA TYR A 25 1.23 11.85 12.21
C TYR A 25 2.00 11.45 10.93
N ILE A 26 3.15 12.10 10.64
CA ILE A 26 4.07 11.71 9.56
C ILE A 26 4.90 10.48 9.95
N LEU A 27 5.19 10.28 11.24
CA LEU A 27 5.90 9.13 11.80
C LEU A 27 4.98 7.92 12.11
N ILE A 28 3.73 7.90 11.64
CA ILE A 28 3.06 6.65 11.34
C ILE A 28 3.82 6.08 10.14
N THR A 29 5.00 5.56 10.41
CA THR A 29 5.78 4.78 9.46
C THR A 29 4.85 3.70 8.96
N LEU A 30 4.50 3.80 7.68
CA LEU A 30 3.72 2.78 7.01
C LEU A 30 4.50 1.48 7.19
N ASN A 31 4.02 0.61 8.07
CA ASN A 31 4.69 -0.65 8.34
C ASN A 31 4.44 -1.58 7.15
N TYR A 32 5.42 -1.67 6.26
CA TYR A 32 5.35 -2.62 5.16
C TYR A 32 5.59 -4.03 5.71
N ILE A 33 4.63 -4.89 5.48
CA ILE A 33 4.63 -6.30 5.91
C ILE A 33 5.20 -7.24 4.86
N TYR A 34 5.33 -6.76 3.61
CA TYR A 34 5.87 -7.56 2.51
C TYR A 34 6.55 -6.67 1.47
N SER A 35 7.52 -7.23 0.76
CA SER A 35 8.18 -6.55 -0.37
C SER A 35 8.61 -7.56 -1.43
N LEU A 36 8.54 -7.15 -2.70
CA LEU A 36 8.93 -7.97 -3.84
C LEU A 36 9.75 -7.13 -4.82
N ASN A 37 10.89 -7.67 -5.27
CA ASN A 37 11.73 -7.02 -6.26
C ASN A 37 11.32 -7.43 -7.68
N PHE A 38 11.40 -6.47 -8.59
CA PHE A 38 11.05 -6.62 -10.00
C PHE A 38 12.13 -5.98 -10.88
N LYS A 39 12.11 -6.39 -12.13
CA LYS A 39 12.81 -5.72 -13.22
C LYS A 39 11.84 -5.46 -14.36
N VAL A 40 11.82 -4.23 -14.86
CA VAL A 40 10.96 -3.83 -15.99
C VAL A 40 11.37 -4.58 -17.25
N ARG A 41 10.39 -5.17 -17.94
CA ARG A 41 10.55 -5.85 -19.21
C ARG A 41 10.24 -4.90 -20.37
N ASP A 42 10.87 -5.11 -21.53
CA ASP A 42 10.73 -4.23 -22.69
C ASP A 42 9.26 -4.06 -23.13
N TYR A 43 8.50 -5.15 -23.16
CA TYR A 43 7.10 -5.16 -23.58
C TYR A 43 6.13 -4.51 -22.58
N GLU A 44 6.60 -4.14 -21.41
CA GLU A 44 5.81 -3.42 -20.39
C GLU A 44 5.81 -1.90 -20.62
N CYS A 45 6.68 -1.41 -21.53
CA CYS A 45 6.79 -0.01 -21.86
C CYS A 45 5.87 0.37 -23.03
N ASP A 46 5.39 1.61 -22.98
CA ASP A 46 4.59 2.23 -24.03
C ASP A 46 5.46 2.97 -25.07
N LEU A 47 4.81 3.67 -26.00
CA LEU A 47 5.49 4.44 -27.06
C LEU A 47 6.37 5.58 -26.53
N GLN A 48 6.15 6.04 -25.30
CA GLN A 48 6.99 7.04 -24.65
C GLN A 48 8.26 6.44 -24.03
N GLY A 49 8.43 5.10 -24.09
CA GLY A 49 9.56 4.38 -23.52
C GLY A 49 9.54 4.34 -21.99
N ILE A 50 8.38 4.46 -21.40
CA ILE A 50 8.14 4.30 -19.97
C ILE A 50 7.11 3.20 -19.71
N VAL A 51 7.13 2.61 -18.52
CA VAL A 51 6.16 1.58 -18.13
C VAL A 51 4.74 2.10 -18.31
N ASN A 52 3.94 1.35 -19.09
CA ASN A 52 2.53 1.65 -19.29
C ASN A 52 1.79 1.65 -17.94
N ASN A 53 0.89 2.62 -17.77
CA ASN A 53 0.13 2.81 -16.50
C ASN A 53 -0.62 1.55 -16.04
N ALA A 54 -1.09 0.70 -16.95
CA ALA A 54 -1.76 -0.55 -16.60
C ALA A 54 -0.82 -1.56 -15.91
N ASN A 55 0.47 -1.58 -16.29
CA ASN A 55 1.43 -2.54 -15.74
C ASN A 55 1.73 -2.30 -14.25
N TYR A 56 1.62 -1.06 -13.75
CA TYR A 56 1.74 -0.79 -12.32
C TYR A 56 0.66 -1.53 -11.50
N GLN A 57 -0.55 -1.68 -12.05
CA GLN A 57 -1.61 -2.46 -11.41
C GLN A 57 -1.25 -3.96 -11.37
N HIS A 58 -0.68 -4.50 -12.46
CA HIS A 58 -0.21 -5.89 -12.49
C HIS A 58 0.94 -6.14 -11.49
N TYR A 59 1.88 -5.21 -11.34
CA TYR A 59 2.95 -5.35 -10.34
C TYR A 59 2.39 -5.39 -8.91
N THR A 60 1.45 -4.49 -8.61
CA THR A 60 0.83 -4.46 -7.27
C THR A 60 -0.07 -5.66 -7.02
N GLU A 61 -0.80 -6.13 -8.03
CA GLU A 61 -1.59 -7.36 -7.95
C GLU A 61 -0.71 -8.57 -7.69
N HIS A 62 0.36 -8.73 -8.48
CA HIS A 62 1.32 -9.82 -8.28
C HIS A 62 1.95 -9.78 -6.89
N THR A 63 2.29 -8.59 -6.37
CA THR A 63 2.80 -8.43 -5.00
C THR A 63 1.80 -8.94 -3.96
N ARG A 64 0.49 -8.68 -4.11
CA ARG A 64 -0.55 -9.20 -3.21
C ARG A 64 -0.67 -10.72 -3.29
N HIS A 65 -0.57 -11.28 -4.51
CA HIS A 65 -0.61 -12.74 -4.71
C HIS A 65 0.59 -13.43 -4.05
N GLU A 66 1.80 -12.89 -4.23
CA GLU A 66 3.01 -13.45 -3.61
C GLU A 66 2.98 -13.30 -2.08
N PHE A 67 2.44 -12.19 -1.56
CA PHE A 67 2.21 -12.04 -0.12
C PHE A 67 1.29 -13.15 0.41
N LEU A 68 0.16 -13.41 -0.26
CA LEU A 68 -0.77 -14.46 0.16
C LEU A 68 -0.10 -15.85 0.12
N ARG A 69 0.66 -16.15 -0.95
CA ARG A 69 1.43 -17.39 -1.07
C ARG A 69 2.47 -17.55 0.04
N SER A 70 3.12 -16.45 0.44
CA SER A 70 4.08 -16.47 1.55
C SER A 70 3.43 -16.86 2.89
N ARG A 71 2.10 -16.71 3.00
CA ARG A 71 1.29 -17.13 4.14
C ARG A 71 0.69 -18.53 3.95
N GLY A 72 1.13 -19.28 2.93
CA GLY A 72 0.71 -20.66 2.66
C GLY A 72 -0.67 -20.80 2.03
N VAL A 73 -1.23 -19.74 1.47
CA VAL A 73 -2.57 -19.71 0.85
C VAL A 73 -2.50 -19.05 -0.54
N SER A 74 -3.37 -19.47 -1.45
CA SER A 74 -3.52 -18.82 -2.74
C SER A 74 -4.96 -18.33 -2.97
N PHE A 75 -5.14 -17.33 -3.81
CA PHE A 75 -6.48 -16.87 -4.19
C PHE A 75 -7.28 -17.96 -4.93
N ALA A 76 -6.60 -18.85 -5.68
CA ALA A 76 -7.26 -19.97 -6.37
C ALA A 76 -7.84 -20.97 -5.37
N GLU A 77 -7.07 -21.37 -4.34
CA GLU A 77 -7.55 -22.27 -3.28
C GLU A 77 -8.69 -21.66 -2.46
N LEU A 78 -8.65 -20.36 -2.20
CA LEU A 78 -9.75 -19.65 -1.54
C LEU A 78 -11.01 -19.67 -2.41
N HIS A 79 -10.87 -19.40 -3.71
CA HIS A 79 -11.99 -19.42 -4.66
C HIS A 79 -12.67 -20.79 -4.73
N GLU A 80 -11.90 -21.91 -4.79
CA GLU A 80 -12.43 -23.28 -4.76
C GLU A 80 -13.29 -23.57 -3.53
N ARG A 81 -13.05 -22.85 -2.44
CA ARG A 81 -13.82 -22.91 -1.18
C ARG A 81 -14.91 -21.87 -1.07
N GLY A 82 -15.17 -21.14 -2.16
CA GLY A 82 -16.20 -20.08 -2.23
C GLY A 82 -15.83 -18.78 -1.52
N ILE A 83 -14.53 -18.55 -1.29
CA ILE A 83 -14.00 -17.35 -0.65
C ILE A 83 -13.31 -16.49 -1.70
N ASP A 84 -13.86 -15.33 -2.02
CA ASP A 84 -13.33 -14.40 -3.02
C ASP A 84 -12.96 -13.06 -2.37
N ALA A 85 -11.72 -12.63 -2.56
CA ALA A 85 -11.30 -11.26 -2.25
C ALA A 85 -11.42 -10.42 -3.53
N VAL A 86 -12.38 -9.51 -3.57
CA VAL A 86 -12.65 -8.69 -4.76
C VAL A 86 -12.31 -7.23 -4.52
N VAL A 87 -11.70 -6.59 -5.51
CA VAL A 87 -11.37 -5.16 -5.44
C VAL A 87 -12.64 -4.33 -5.61
N ALA A 88 -12.91 -3.47 -4.61
CA ALA A 88 -14.05 -2.55 -4.61
C ALA A 88 -13.65 -1.14 -5.07
N ARG A 89 -12.41 -0.71 -4.78
CA ARG A 89 -11.91 0.62 -5.14
C ARG A 89 -10.40 0.61 -5.28
N MET A 90 -9.90 1.42 -6.20
CA MET A 90 -8.47 1.69 -6.35
C MET A 90 -8.22 3.19 -6.45
N GLN A 91 -7.16 3.64 -5.80
CA GLN A 91 -6.59 4.98 -5.97
C GLN A 91 -5.13 4.84 -6.36
N LEU A 92 -4.76 5.42 -7.50
CA LEU A 92 -3.46 5.26 -8.13
C LEU A 92 -2.78 6.62 -8.30
N ASN A 93 -1.52 6.73 -7.91
CA ASN A 93 -0.73 7.95 -8.01
C ASN A 93 0.61 7.64 -8.67
N PHE A 94 0.79 8.06 -9.91
CA PHE A 94 2.03 7.93 -10.67
C PHE A 94 3.00 9.04 -10.28
N LYS A 95 4.28 8.69 -10.08
CA LYS A 95 5.34 9.60 -9.64
C LYS A 95 6.49 9.61 -10.65
N THR A 96 7.61 8.97 -10.33
CA THR A 96 8.76 8.86 -11.23
C THR A 96 8.50 7.71 -12.22
N PRO A 97 8.55 7.94 -13.54
CA PRO A 97 8.36 6.85 -14.50
C PRO A 97 9.49 5.82 -14.40
N LEU A 98 9.12 4.56 -14.58
CA LEU A 98 10.06 3.45 -14.75
C LEU A 98 10.28 3.19 -16.24
N ARG A 99 11.48 2.71 -16.59
CA ARG A 99 11.91 2.40 -17.95
C ARG A 99 12.36 0.95 -18.08
N SER A 100 12.41 0.45 -19.31
CA SER A 100 12.90 -0.90 -19.58
C SER A 100 14.28 -1.15 -18.95
N GLY A 101 14.43 -2.33 -18.34
CA GLY A 101 15.63 -2.76 -17.66
C GLY A 101 15.86 -2.20 -16.25
N GLU A 102 15.10 -1.18 -15.82
CA GLU A 102 15.21 -0.64 -14.47
C GLU A 102 14.67 -1.64 -13.44
N GLU A 103 15.32 -1.67 -12.29
CA GLU A 103 14.91 -2.47 -11.14
C GLU A 103 14.09 -1.62 -10.17
N PHE A 104 13.14 -2.25 -9.51
CA PHE A 104 12.32 -1.60 -8.51
C PHE A 104 11.84 -2.57 -7.43
N VAL A 105 11.43 -2.04 -6.30
CA VAL A 105 10.80 -2.79 -5.21
C VAL A 105 9.35 -2.34 -5.05
N SER A 106 8.43 -3.30 -5.01
CA SER A 106 7.04 -3.10 -4.62
C SER A 106 6.88 -3.47 -3.15
N LYS A 107 6.40 -2.54 -2.34
CA LYS A 107 6.21 -2.71 -0.90
C LYS A 107 4.72 -2.71 -0.58
N LEU A 108 4.32 -3.56 0.35
CA LEU A 108 2.93 -3.78 0.73
C LEU A 108 2.74 -3.53 2.23
N ALA A 109 1.79 -2.68 2.58
CA ALA A 109 1.21 -2.59 3.91
C ALA A 109 -0.28 -2.92 3.82
N LEU A 110 -0.85 -3.45 4.90
CA LEU A 110 -2.24 -3.87 4.95
C LEU A 110 -2.87 -3.42 6.27
N LYS A 111 -4.10 -2.93 6.18
CA LYS A 111 -4.94 -2.65 7.34
C LYS A 111 -6.37 -3.08 7.09
N LYS A 112 -7.13 -3.29 8.16
CA LYS A 112 -8.57 -3.56 8.09
C LYS A 112 -9.34 -2.30 8.46
N GLU A 113 -10.35 -1.96 7.66
CA GLU A 113 -11.29 -0.87 7.92
C GLU A 113 -12.73 -1.41 7.81
N GLY A 114 -13.33 -1.75 8.95
CA GLY A 114 -14.61 -2.46 8.98
C GLY A 114 -14.49 -3.81 8.28
N ILE A 115 -15.29 -4.02 7.22
CA ILE A 115 -15.24 -5.25 6.40
C ILE A 115 -14.25 -5.17 5.23
N LYS A 116 -13.53 -4.04 5.09
CA LYS A 116 -12.59 -3.82 3.99
C LYS A 116 -11.17 -4.18 4.39
N TYR A 117 -10.47 -4.79 3.47
CA TYR A 117 -9.02 -4.95 3.48
C TYR A 117 -8.41 -3.83 2.64
N VAL A 118 -7.60 -2.99 3.26
CA VAL A 118 -7.00 -1.82 2.60
C VAL A 118 -5.51 -2.08 2.41
N PHE A 119 -5.14 -2.41 1.18
CA PHE A 119 -3.75 -2.58 0.76
C PHE A 119 -3.17 -1.23 0.38
N ILE A 120 -2.07 -0.85 1.02
CA ILE A 120 -1.29 0.34 0.68
C ILE A 120 0.00 -0.16 0.04
N GLN A 121 0.22 0.20 -1.22
CA GLN A 121 1.33 -0.33 -1.99
C GLN A 121 2.11 0.79 -2.66
N ASP A 122 3.40 0.82 -2.35
CA ASP A 122 4.34 1.80 -2.87
C ASP A 122 5.41 1.09 -3.70
N ILE A 123 5.72 1.64 -4.88
CA ILE A 123 6.80 1.18 -5.73
C ILE A 123 7.92 2.21 -5.70
N TYR A 124 9.14 1.73 -5.44
CA TYR A 124 10.35 2.54 -5.43
C TYR A 124 11.35 2.02 -6.45
N ARG A 125 11.84 2.92 -7.30
CA ARG A 125 12.90 2.61 -8.26
C ARG A 125 14.21 2.35 -7.54
N LEU A 126 15.00 1.41 -8.04
CA LEU A 126 16.33 1.10 -7.53
C LEU A 126 17.42 1.60 -8.50
N PRO A 127 18.61 1.98 -8.01
CA PRO A 127 19.02 1.97 -6.60
C PRO A 127 18.69 3.27 -5.84
N ASP A 128 18.14 4.30 -6.51
CA ASP A 128 17.98 5.66 -5.97
C ASP A 128 16.79 5.83 -5.00
N ASN A 129 15.99 4.78 -4.79
CA ASN A 129 14.80 4.75 -3.94
C ASN A 129 13.77 5.87 -4.23
N LYS A 130 13.74 6.38 -5.47
CA LYS A 130 12.72 7.35 -5.85
C LYS A 130 11.34 6.71 -5.92
N PRO A 131 10.31 7.34 -5.35
CA PRO A 131 8.95 6.82 -5.47
C PRO A 131 8.51 6.86 -6.94
N ALA A 132 8.15 5.70 -7.48
CA ALA A 132 7.65 5.54 -8.84
C ALA A 132 6.12 5.51 -8.88
N PHE A 133 5.50 4.88 -7.87
CA PHE A 133 4.06 4.71 -7.83
C PHE A 133 3.58 4.54 -6.39
N LYS A 134 2.37 5.01 -6.11
CA LYS A 134 1.68 4.81 -4.82
C LYS A 134 0.24 4.44 -5.08
N SER A 135 -0.27 3.45 -4.39
CA SER A 135 -1.66 3.05 -4.51
C SER A 135 -2.30 2.67 -3.19
N THR A 136 -3.62 2.82 -3.17
CA THR A 136 -4.49 2.27 -2.14
C THR A 136 -5.54 1.42 -2.84
N VAL A 137 -5.65 0.17 -2.44
CA VAL A 137 -6.61 -0.80 -2.99
C VAL A 137 -7.51 -1.29 -1.87
N GLU A 138 -8.80 -0.97 -1.97
CA GLU A 138 -9.82 -1.46 -1.04
C GLU A 138 -10.42 -2.74 -1.63
N ALA A 139 -10.29 -3.83 -0.91
CA ALA A 139 -10.90 -5.12 -1.24
C ALA A 139 -11.94 -5.51 -0.18
N VAL A 140 -12.90 -6.32 -0.59
CA VAL A 140 -13.91 -6.93 0.29
C VAL A 140 -13.94 -8.42 0.07
N CYS A 141 -14.40 -9.17 1.07
CA CYS A 141 -14.59 -10.60 0.96
C CYS A 141 -16.03 -10.96 0.57
N LEU A 142 -16.16 -11.87 -0.38
CA LEU A 142 -17.41 -12.55 -0.69
C LEU A 142 -17.29 -14.02 -0.25
N ILE A 143 -18.25 -14.52 0.51
CA ILE A 143 -18.40 -15.94 0.81
C ILE A 143 -19.62 -16.46 0.07
N ASN A 144 -19.42 -17.39 -0.86
CA ASN A 144 -20.47 -17.89 -1.77
C ASN A 144 -21.25 -16.74 -2.44
N GLY A 145 -20.53 -15.72 -2.91
CA GLY A 145 -21.07 -14.55 -3.60
C GLY A 145 -21.74 -13.50 -2.70
N LYS A 146 -21.73 -13.67 -1.37
CA LYS A 146 -22.31 -12.71 -0.41
C LYS A 146 -21.22 -11.95 0.32
N LEU A 147 -21.36 -10.63 0.41
CA LEU A 147 -20.46 -9.76 1.16
C LEU A 147 -20.41 -10.20 2.62
N SER A 148 -19.20 -10.51 3.12
CA SER A 148 -19.01 -11.10 4.43
C SER A 148 -17.71 -10.61 5.06
N ASP A 149 -17.64 -10.59 6.39
CA ASP A 149 -16.37 -10.54 7.11
C ASP A 149 -15.80 -11.97 7.17
N CYS A 150 -14.64 -12.19 6.56
CA CYS A 150 -14.05 -13.51 6.44
C CYS A 150 -12.97 -13.71 7.51
N GLU A 151 -13.28 -14.52 8.53
CA GLU A 151 -12.34 -14.82 9.62
C GLU A 151 -11.07 -15.49 9.10
N GLU A 152 -11.17 -16.37 8.10
CA GLU A 152 -10.02 -17.03 7.51
C GLU A 152 -9.05 -16.03 6.85
N LEU A 153 -9.57 -15.08 6.06
CA LEU A 153 -8.75 -14.00 5.51
C LEU A 153 -8.16 -13.10 6.61
N ASN A 154 -8.91 -12.85 7.68
CA ASN A 154 -8.40 -12.09 8.82
C ASN A 154 -7.19 -12.80 9.44
N GLN A 155 -7.27 -14.10 9.66
CA GLN A 155 -6.17 -14.89 10.19
C GLN A 155 -4.97 -14.89 9.26
N VAL A 156 -5.17 -15.12 7.96
CA VAL A 156 -4.08 -15.13 6.96
C VAL A 156 -3.41 -13.76 6.85
N PHE A 157 -4.19 -12.68 6.81
CA PHE A 157 -3.67 -11.33 6.58
C PHE A 157 -3.00 -10.71 7.80
N PHE A 158 -3.46 -11.04 9.00
CA PHE A 158 -3.04 -10.39 10.25
C PHE A 158 -2.45 -11.39 11.28
N ALA A 159 -2.10 -12.61 10.86
CA ALA A 159 -1.35 -13.52 11.71
C ALA A 159 -0.03 -12.85 12.15
N GLU A 160 0.19 -12.78 13.46
CA GLU A 160 1.49 -12.40 14.02
C GLU A 160 2.47 -13.55 13.76
N GLU A 161 3.71 -13.21 13.37
CA GLU A 161 4.82 -14.15 13.20
C GLU A 161 5.40 -14.59 14.54
#